data_ff5912a11a4976a71632e75de2907701
#
_entry.id   ff5912a11a4976a71632e75de2907701
#
_cell.length_a   1.000
_cell.length_b   1.000
_cell.length_c   1.000
_cell.angle_alpha   90.00
_cell.angle_beta   90.00
_cell.angle_gamma   90.00
#
_symmetry.space_group_name_H-M   'P 1'
#
loop_
_entity.id
_entity.type
_entity.pdbx_description
1 polymer ?
#
loop_
_entity_poly.entity_id
_entity_poly.type
_entity_poly.pdbx_seq_one_letter_code
_entity_poly.pdbx_strand_id
1 'polypeptide(L)'
;MNATPFSGIDGGDHAVLLLHGLSSSPLELRFLARLLADEGFATHTPELPGYSAGTGHQPMEQWISAAVAEFDRLAARHRHVSICGLSMGATLAAAVAHERPAARALLLLSITLNYDGWAIPWYRFLLDYVYYTPLRSRYRYREQEPYGLRNEALRSKIARAMQKNDISEVGPAFIGLPALHEAGRLAGSVKKKLKGIGTDCLIIHAIDDETSSPHNARFVGTTIGASFLRTIWLDDSYHMITSDNEREVVARECALFLRESVAATVSSHNPAPVVSRALARRLRQLATVARKV
;
A
#
# COMPACT_ATOMS: atom_id res chain seq x y z
N MET A 1 -21.45 -7.26 10.89
CA MET A 1 -21.73 -5.85 10.55
C MET A 1 -21.17 -5.64 9.16
N ASN A 2 -22.02 -5.45 8.16
CA ASN A 2 -21.59 -5.16 6.80
C ASN A 2 -20.91 -3.78 6.82
N ALA A 3 -19.60 -3.74 6.62
CA ALA A 3 -18.88 -2.48 6.42
C ALA A 3 -19.34 -1.92 5.08
N THR A 4 -20.19 -0.92 5.10
CA THR A 4 -20.55 -0.19 3.88
C THR A 4 -19.31 0.41 3.26
N PRO A 5 -19.05 0.25 1.94
CA PRO A 5 -17.95 0.91 1.27
C PRO A 5 -17.99 2.40 1.59
N PHE A 6 -16.90 2.94 2.12
CA PHE A 6 -16.81 4.36 2.41
C PHE A 6 -16.55 5.09 1.09
N SER A 7 -17.59 5.72 0.54
CA SER A 7 -17.47 6.68 -0.56
C SER A 7 -17.65 8.07 0.02
N GLY A 8 -16.56 8.82 0.12
CA GLY A 8 -16.59 10.24 0.48
C GLY A 8 -16.87 11.07 -0.77
N ILE A 9 -17.77 12.02 -0.65
CA ILE A 9 -18.14 13.12 -1.56
C ILE A 9 -18.05 12.79 -3.05
N ASP A 10 -19.19 12.62 -3.70
CA ASP A 10 -19.37 12.65 -5.15
C ASP A 10 -19.14 14.08 -5.69
N GLY A 11 -17.90 14.54 -5.87
CA GLY A 11 -17.80 15.92 -6.30
C GLY A 11 -16.44 16.48 -6.72
N GLY A 12 -15.37 15.74 -6.65
CA GLY A 12 -14.07 16.24 -7.10
C GLY A 12 -13.72 15.75 -8.53
N ASP A 13 -13.04 16.56 -9.31
CA ASP A 13 -12.46 16.15 -10.61
C ASP A 13 -11.41 15.02 -10.45
N HIS A 14 -10.94 14.78 -9.22
CA HIS A 14 -9.90 13.82 -8.91
C HIS A 14 -10.38 12.79 -7.87
N ALA A 15 -10.50 11.55 -8.31
CA ALA A 15 -10.82 10.41 -7.45
C ALA A 15 -9.58 9.63 -7.03
N VAL A 16 -9.62 9.05 -5.84
CA VAL A 16 -8.58 8.16 -5.32
C VAL A 16 -9.19 6.80 -4.97
N LEU A 17 -8.77 5.77 -5.69
CA LEU A 17 -9.06 4.38 -5.36
C LEU A 17 -8.14 3.94 -4.23
N LEU A 18 -8.70 3.57 -3.08
CA LEU A 18 -8.00 3.17 -1.87
C LEU A 18 -8.11 1.66 -1.68
N LEU A 19 -7.00 0.92 -1.69
CA LEU A 19 -6.94 -0.53 -1.57
C LEU A 19 -6.33 -0.94 -0.22
N HIS A 20 -7.14 -1.57 0.62
CA HIS A 20 -6.75 -2.03 1.96
C HIS A 20 -5.83 -3.26 1.93
N GLY A 21 -5.31 -3.70 3.07
CA GLY A 21 -4.45 -4.87 3.21
C GLY A 21 -5.15 -6.21 2.98
N LEU A 22 -4.37 -7.29 2.88
CA LEU A 22 -4.86 -8.66 2.60
C LEU A 22 -5.85 -9.13 3.66
N SER A 23 -6.97 -9.70 3.23
CA SER A 23 -8.02 -10.25 4.09
C SER A 23 -8.54 -9.25 5.14
N SER A 24 -8.39 -7.97 4.88
CA SER A 24 -8.81 -6.88 5.76
C SER A 24 -10.09 -6.20 5.25
N SER A 25 -10.33 -4.97 5.65
CA SER A 25 -11.52 -4.21 5.31
C SER A 25 -11.21 -2.73 5.01
N PRO A 26 -12.14 -1.99 4.40
CA PRO A 26 -12.01 -0.55 4.18
C PRO A 26 -11.70 0.28 5.44
N LEU A 27 -11.93 -0.26 6.64
CA LEU A 27 -11.68 0.44 7.92
C LEU A 27 -10.22 0.82 8.13
N GLU A 28 -9.27 0.04 7.59
CA GLU A 28 -7.82 0.36 7.68
C GLU A 28 -7.46 1.71 7.05
N LEU A 29 -8.22 2.13 6.05
CA LEU A 29 -7.96 3.36 5.30
C LEU A 29 -8.92 4.49 5.63
N ARG A 30 -9.83 4.28 6.61
CA ARG A 30 -10.89 5.26 6.94
C ARG A 30 -10.32 6.63 7.33
N PHE A 31 -9.23 6.67 8.11
CA PHE A 31 -8.60 7.92 8.51
C PHE A 31 -8.03 8.66 7.29
N LEU A 32 -7.26 7.95 6.46
CA LEU A 32 -6.68 8.50 5.23
C LEU A 32 -7.78 8.96 4.25
N ALA A 33 -8.81 8.13 4.03
CA ALA A 33 -9.92 8.45 3.14
C ALA A 33 -10.63 9.73 3.57
N ARG A 34 -10.89 9.90 4.87
CA ARG A 34 -11.52 11.10 5.40
C ARG A 34 -10.66 12.35 5.19
N LEU A 35 -9.36 12.28 5.52
CA LEU A 35 -8.48 13.44 5.32
C LEU A 35 -8.33 13.82 3.85
N LEU A 36 -8.26 12.84 2.94
CA LEU A 36 -8.23 13.12 1.50
C LEU A 36 -9.57 13.72 1.03
N ALA A 37 -10.70 13.28 1.58
CA ALA A 37 -12.01 13.89 1.28
C ALA A 37 -12.11 15.33 1.79
N ASP A 38 -11.61 15.62 3.00
CA ASP A 38 -11.54 16.98 3.56
C ASP A 38 -10.64 17.90 2.70
N GLU A 39 -9.65 17.32 1.99
CA GLU A 39 -8.78 18.00 1.03
C GLU A 39 -9.39 18.14 -0.39
N GLY A 40 -10.63 17.68 -0.59
CA GLY A 40 -11.40 17.83 -1.84
C GLY A 40 -11.26 16.69 -2.84
N PHE A 41 -10.64 15.57 -2.47
CA PHE A 41 -10.57 14.38 -3.32
C PHE A 41 -11.82 13.51 -3.14
N ALA A 42 -12.34 12.95 -4.25
CA ALA A 42 -13.33 11.88 -4.16
C ALA A 42 -12.60 10.59 -3.74
N THR A 43 -12.98 9.99 -2.61
CA THR A 43 -12.34 8.77 -2.11
C THR A 43 -13.25 7.56 -2.24
N HIS A 44 -12.69 6.43 -2.67
CA HIS A 44 -13.41 5.18 -2.78
C HIS A 44 -12.58 4.01 -2.26
N THR A 45 -13.10 3.32 -1.26
CA THR A 45 -12.47 2.14 -0.65
C THR A 45 -13.39 0.94 -0.80
N PRO A 46 -13.26 0.14 -1.88
CA PRO A 46 -14.15 -0.99 -2.14
C PRO A 46 -13.85 -2.19 -1.26
N GLU A 47 -14.87 -3.01 -1.01
CA GLU A 47 -14.68 -4.42 -0.67
C GLU A 47 -14.49 -5.20 -1.98
N LEU A 48 -13.39 -5.98 -2.04
CA LEU A 48 -13.05 -6.76 -3.23
C LEU A 48 -13.35 -8.25 -3.01
N PRO A 49 -14.10 -8.91 -3.90
CA PRO A 49 -14.42 -10.33 -3.80
C PRO A 49 -13.16 -11.19 -3.70
N GLY A 50 -13.12 -12.08 -2.71
CA GLY A 50 -12.01 -13.00 -2.47
C GLY A 50 -10.73 -12.39 -1.89
N TYR A 51 -10.67 -11.06 -1.79
CA TYR A 51 -9.56 -10.30 -1.21
C TYR A 51 -9.89 -9.72 0.16
N SER A 52 -11.07 -9.10 0.29
CA SER A 52 -11.54 -8.53 1.54
C SER A 52 -11.99 -9.63 2.52
N ALA A 53 -11.97 -9.31 3.81
CA ALA A 53 -12.41 -10.21 4.85
C ALA A 53 -13.86 -10.68 4.63
N GLY A 54 -14.11 -11.96 4.88
CA GLY A 54 -15.46 -12.52 4.76
C GLY A 54 -15.97 -12.75 3.32
N THR A 55 -15.20 -12.40 2.29
CA THR A 55 -15.63 -12.53 0.88
C THR A 55 -15.26 -13.87 0.23
N GLY A 56 -14.76 -14.82 1.01
CA GLY A 56 -14.31 -16.13 0.52
C GLY A 56 -12.90 -16.09 -0.05
N HIS A 57 -12.52 -17.12 -0.81
CA HIS A 57 -11.22 -17.21 -1.46
C HIS A 57 -11.37 -17.13 -2.96
N GLN A 58 -10.53 -16.31 -3.60
CA GLN A 58 -10.43 -16.19 -5.05
C GLN A 58 -8.95 -16.10 -5.45
N PRO A 59 -8.58 -16.49 -6.67
CA PRO A 59 -7.23 -16.31 -7.17
C PRO A 59 -6.90 -14.82 -7.40
N MET A 60 -5.61 -14.49 -7.36
CA MET A 60 -5.12 -13.11 -7.48
C MET A 60 -5.57 -12.40 -8.77
N GLU A 61 -5.80 -13.14 -9.85
CA GLU A 61 -6.29 -12.60 -11.12
C GLU A 61 -7.67 -11.96 -10.96
N GLN A 62 -8.53 -12.53 -10.11
CA GLN A 62 -9.83 -11.95 -9.79
C GLN A 62 -9.71 -10.73 -8.88
N TRP A 63 -8.75 -10.69 -7.97
CA TRP A 63 -8.47 -9.50 -7.17
C TRP A 63 -8.07 -8.31 -8.06
N ILE A 64 -7.15 -8.56 -9.00
CA ILE A 64 -6.72 -7.56 -9.97
C ILE A 64 -7.91 -7.10 -10.83
N SER A 65 -8.67 -8.05 -11.38
CA SER A 65 -9.82 -7.74 -12.24
C SER A 65 -10.89 -6.91 -11.49
N ALA A 66 -11.19 -7.26 -10.25
CA ALA A 66 -12.14 -6.51 -9.43
C ALA A 66 -11.63 -5.09 -9.12
N ALA A 67 -10.35 -4.94 -8.75
CA ALA A 67 -9.76 -3.62 -8.48
C ALA A 67 -9.67 -2.75 -9.75
N VAL A 68 -9.38 -3.36 -10.90
CA VAL A 68 -9.41 -2.69 -12.21
C VAL A 68 -10.81 -2.22 -12.56
N ALA A 69 -11.84 -3.04 -12.33
CA ALA A 69 -13.23 -2.63 -12.57
C ALA A 69 -13.64 -1.44 -11.70
N GLU A 70 -13.17 -1.37 -10.43
CA GLU A 70 -13.41 -0.22 -9.57
C GLU A 70 -12.67 1.04 -10.07
N PHE A 71 -11.44 0.89 -10.57
CA PHE A 71 -10.72 1.99 -11.21
C PHE A 71 -11.47 2.51 -12.43
N ASP A 72 -11.91 1.62 -13.33
CA ASP A 72 -12.63 1.98 -14.57
C ASP A 72 -13.97 2.68 -14.25
N ARG A 73 -14.66 2.25 -13.20
CA ARG A 73 -15.89 2.88 -12.70
C ARG A 73 -15.64 4.32 -12.24
N LEU A 74 -14.52 4.58 -11.56
CA LEU A 74 -14.12 5.93 -11.17
C LEU A 74 -13.69 6.77 -12.38
N ALA A 75 -12.94 6.20 -13.31
CA ALA A 75 -12.47 6.86 -14.52
C ALA A 75 -13.62 7.30 -15.46
N ALA A 76 -14.77 6.61 -15.39
CA ALA A 76 -15.96 7.02 -16.11
C ALA A 76 -16.65 8.27 -15.53
N ARG A 77 -16.32 8.69 -14.30
CA ARG A 77 -16.99 9.79 -13.56
C ARG A 77 -16.06 10.95 -13.22
N HIS A 78 -14.76 10.70 -13.16
CA HIS A 78 -13.76 11.67 -12.72
C HIS A 78 -12.70 11.89 -13.78
N ARG A 79 -12.25 13.12 -13.92
CA ARG A 79 -11.22 13.49 -14.90
C ARG A 79 -9.87 12.86 -14.60
N HIS A 80 -9.53 12.73 -13.32
CA HIS A 80 -8.30 12.12 -12.83
C HIS A 80 -8.62 11.03 -11.84
N VAL A 81 -7.97 9.89 -11.97
CA VAL A 81 -8.05 8.79 -11.00
C VAL A 81 -6.65 8.40 -10.58
N SER A 82 -6.40 8.44 -9.28
CA SER A 82 -5.18 7.94 -8.66
C SER A 82 -5.45 6.68 -7.86
N ILE A 83 -4.41 5.90 -7.62
CA ILE A 83 -4.50 4.63 -6.89
C ILE A 83 -3.62 4.73 -5.66
N CYS A 84 -4.15 4.40 -4.51
CA CYS A 84 -3.42 4.31 -3.25
C CYS A 84 -3.67 2.94 -2.62
N GLY A 85 -2.65 2.30 -2.11
CA GLY A 85 -2.80 1.03 -1.40
C GLY A 85 -1.93 0.94 -0.17
N LEU A 86 -2.38 0.15 0.82
CA LEU A 86 -1.65 -0.16 2.04
C LEU A 86 -1.23 -1.64 2.05
N SER A 87 0.02 -1.92 2.41
CA SER A 87 0.52 -3.29 2.56
C SER A 87 0.38 -4.11 1.27
N MET A 88 -0.31 -5.23 1.30
CA MET A 88 -0.65 -6.01 0.10
C MET A 88 -1.59 -5.23 -0.84
N GLY A 89 -2.39 -4.30 -0.32
CA GLY A 89 -3.17 -3.35 -1.12
C GLY A 89 -2.27 -2.43 -1.96
N ALA A 90 -1.07 -2.08 -1.49
CA ALA A 90 -0.09 -1.35 -2.29
C ALA A 90 0.47 -2.21 -3.42
N THR A 91 0.68 -3.50 -3.18
CA THR A 91 1.07 -4.45 -4.23
C THR A 91 -0.05 -4.63 -5.27
N LEU A 92 -1.31 -4.70 -4.83
CA LEU A 92 -2.47 -4.72 -5.73
C LEU A 92 -2.61 -3.40 -6.51
N ALA A 93 -2.37 -2.25 -5.87
CA ALA A 93 -2.36 -0.93 -6.50
C ALA A 93 -1.33 -0.85 -7.63
N ALA A 94 -0.13 -1.40 -7.41
CA ALA A 94 0.90 -1.49 -8.45
C ALA A 94 0.46 -2.39 -9.63
N ALA A 95 -0.25 -3.49 -9.35
CA ALA A 95 -0.81 -4.34 -10.42
C ALA A 95 -1.86 -3.59 -11.23
N VAL A 96 -2.77 -2.84 -10.58
CA VAL A 96 -3.78 -2.01 -11.26
C VAL A 96 -3.13 -0.91 -12.09
N ALA A 97 -2.11 -0.22 -11.56
CA ALA A 97 -1.38 0.82 -12.29
C ALA A 97 -0.67 0.27 -13.55
N HIS A 98 -0.19 -0.96 -13.51
CA HIS A 98 0.36 -1.63 -14.70
C HIS A 98 -0.72 -1.88 -15.77
N GLU A 99 -1.90 -2.34 -15.36
CA GLU A 99 -3.03 -2.60 -16.28
C GLU A 99 -3.72 -1.30 -16.74
N ARG A 100 -3.57 -0.20 -15.99
CA ARG A 100 -4.17 1.12 -16.25
C ARG A 100 -3.13 2.24 -16.21
N PRO A 101 -2.31 2.37 -17.25
CA PRO A 101 -1.26 3.41 -17.36
C PRO A 101 -1.81 4.84 -17.32
N ALA A 102 -3.13 5.01 -17.51
CA ALA A 102 -3.83 6.30 -17.38
C ALA A 102 -4.04 6.73 -15.93
N ALA A 103 -3.70 5.90 -14.94
CA ALA A 103 -3.71 6.29 -13.54
C ALA A 103 -2.85 7.53 -13.33
N ARG A 104 -3.40 8.56 -12.65
CA ARG A 104 -2.75 9.86 -12.51
C ARG A 104 -1.57 9.81 -11.55
N ALA A 105 -1.70 9.10 -10.44
CA ALA A 105 -0.66 8.88 -9.47
C ALA A 105 -0.83 7.49 -8.81
N LEU A 106 0.28 6.93 -8.34
CA LEU A 106 0.34 5.67 -7.61
C LEU A 106 0.97 5.92 -6.23
N LEU A 107 0.22 5.65 -5.16
CA LEU A 107 0.66 5.82 -3.79
C LEU A 107 0.81 4.45 -3.12
N LEU A 108 2.02 4.10 -2.71
CA LEU A 108 2.40 2.81 -2.15
C LEU A 108 2.77 2.97 -0.67
N LEU A 109 1.85 2.61 0.22
CA LEU A 109 1.98 2.73 1.66
C LEU A 109 2.39 1.37 2.24
N SER A 110 3.53 1.29 2.93
CA SER A 110 4.08 0.04 3.51
C SER A 110 4.04 -1.12 2.51
N ILE A 111 4.47 -0.90 1.26
CA ILE A 111 4.34 -1.91 0.19
C ILE A 111 4.98 -3.25 0.59
N THR A 112 4.21 -4.34 0.41
CA THR A 112 4.61 -5.69 0.79
C THR A 112 4.79 -6.57 -0.45
N LEU A 113 6.02 -6.72 -0.91
CA LEU A 113 6.43 -7.70 -1.93
C LEU A 113 7.01 -8.96 -1.31
N ASN A 114 7.52 -8.86 -0.08
CA ASN A 114 7.98 -9.94 0.78
C ASN A 114 7.53 -9.66 2.20
N TYR A 115 7.12 -10.70 2.90
CA TYR A 115 6.93 -10.68 4.34
C TYR A 115 8.29 -10.99 4.99
N ASP A 116 9.13 -9.98 5.19
CA ASP A 116 10.51 -10.10 5.65
C ASP A 116 10.86 -9.11 6.78
N GLY A 117 9.85 -8.56 7.44
CA GLY A 117 10.01 -7.73 8.63
C GLY A 117 10.51 -8.55 9.83
N TRP A 118 10.96 -7.86 10.87
CA TRP A 118 11.60 -8.49 12.03
C TRP A 118 10.67 -9.36 12.88
N ALA A 119 9.34 -9.18 12.81
CA ALA A 119 8.38 -10.03 13.50
C ALA A 119 8.02 -11.30 12.71
N ILE A 120 8.42 -11.40 11.45
CA ILE A 120 8.08 -12.54 10.60
C ILE A 120 8.97 -13.74 10.94
N PRO A 121 8.42 -14.92 11.29
CA PRO A 121 9.20 -16.09 11.63
C PRO A 121 10.10 -16.55 10.47
N TRP A 122 11.36 -16.88 10.76
CA TRP A 122 12.33 -17.35 9.76
C TRP A 122 11.88 -18.60 8.99
N TYR A 123 11.04 -19.45 9.61
CA TYR A 123 10.53 -20.69 9.01
C TYR A 123 9.30 -20.46 8.11
N ARG A 124 8.91 -19.22 7.84
CA ARG A 124 7.74 -18.92 7.00
C ARG A 124 7.81 -19.56 5.60
N PHE A 125 9.02 -19.84 5.07
CA PHE A 125 9.20 -20.52 3.78
C PHE A 125 8.55 -21.91 3.74
N LEU A 126 8.32 -22.54 4.90
CA LEU A 126 7.61 -23.82 4.98
C LEU A 126 6.14 -23.71 4.55
N LEU A 127 5.53 -22.53 4.62
CA LEU A 127 4.14 -22.32 4.22
C LEU A 127 3.93 -22.60 2.73
N ASP A 128 4.93 -22.36 1.89
CA ASP A 128 4.88 -22.67 0.45
C ASP A 128 4.72 -24.19 0.21
N TYR A 129 5.35 -25.02 1.05
CA TYR A 129 5.22 -26.47 1.00
C TYR A 129 3.89 -26.95 1.60
N VAL A 130 3.48 -26.36 2.74
CA VAL A 130 2.22 -26.71 3.42
C VAL A 130 1.00 -26.43 2.52
N TYR A 131 1.09 -25.44 1.64
CA TYR A 131 0.02 -25.10 0.70
C TYR A 131 -0.37 -26.28 -0.21
N TYR A 132 0.59 -27.12 -0.61
CA TYR A 132 0.36 -28.29 -1.47
C TYR A 132 -0.11 -29.54 -0.69
N THR A 133 -0.38 -29.41 0.60
CA THR A 133 -0.90 -30.50 1.45
C THR A 133 -2.37 -30.27 1.80
N PRO A 134 -3.08 -31.30 2.31
CA PRO A 134 -4.45 -31.13 2.82
C PRO A 134 -4.57 -30.11 3.96
N LEU A 135 -3.46 -29.72 4.60
CA LEU A 135 -3.46 -28.74 5.67
C LEU A 135 -3.75 -27.32 5.20
N ARG A 136 -3.66 -27.05 3.88
CA ARG A 136 -3.89 -25.70 3.31
C ARG A 136 -5.21 -25.06 3.71
N SER A 137 -6.28 -25.84 3.88
CA SER A 137 -7.60 -25.36 4.25
C SER A 137 -7.79 -25.14 5.75
N ARG A 138 -6.91 -25.72 6.57
CA ARG A 138 -6.97 -25.65 8.04
C ARG A 138 -6.00 -24.66 8.63
N TYR A 139 -4.87 -24.40 7.97
CA TYR A 139 -3.87 -23.48 8.47
C TYR A 139 -4.34 -22.04 8.34
N ARG A 140 -4.27 -21.31 9.45
CA ARG A 140 -4.51 -19.86 9.52
C ARG A 140 -3.36 -19.22 10.27
N TYR A 141 -2.73 -18.22 9.64
CA TYR A 141 -1.76 -17.37 10.32
C TYR A 141 -2.51 -16.47 11.28
N ARG A 142 -2.11 -16.44 12.52
CA ARG A 142 -2.66 -15.52 13.52
C ARG A 142 -1.78 -14.29 13.61
N GLU A 143 -2.38 -13.11 13.45
CA GLU A 143 -1.69 -11.85 13.69
C GLU A 143 -1.21 -11.76 15.14
N GLN A 144 0.02 -11.28 15.30
CA GLN A 144 0.71 -11.18 16.59
C GLN A 144 1.07 -9.74 16.90
N GLU A 145 1.30 -9.46 18.17
CA GLU A 145 1.88 -8.18 18.56
C GLU A 145 3.21 -7.93 17.81
N PRO A 146 3.42 -6.69 17.37
CA PRO A 146 2.75 -5.44 17.72
C PRO A 146 1.55 -5.02 16.81
N TYR A 147 1.00 -5.90 15.98
CA TYR A 147 -0.15 -5.64 15.09
C TYR A 147 0.08 -4.47 14.12
N GLY A 148 1.30 -4.24 13.70
CA GLY A 148 1.66 -3.12 12.83
C GLY A 148 1.69 -1.76 13.50
N LEU A 149 1.63 -1.68 14.84
CA LEU A 149 1.45 -0.44 15.57
C LEU A 149 2.57 -0.20 16.59
N ARG A 150 3.27 0.93 16.44
CA ARG A 150 4.22 1.42 17.44
C ARG A 150 3.49 2.08 18.62
N ASN A 151 2.34 2.70 18.38
CA ASN A 151 1.51 3.32 19.41
C ASN A 151 0.95 2.30 20.40
N GLU A 152 1.47 2.30 21.65
CA GLU A 152 1.11 1.32 22.67
C GLU A 152 -0.36 1.41 23.12
N ALA A 153 -0.92 2.61 23.20
CA ALA A 153 -2.31 2.79 23.61
C ALA A 153 -3.27 2.21 22.55
N LEU A 154 -2.99 2.48 21.27
CA LEU A 154 -3.76 1.93 20.18
C LEU A 154 -3.57 0.41 20.09
N ARG A 155 -2.34 -0.10 20.22
CA ARG A 155 -2.03 -1.53 20.27
C ARG A 155 -2.85 -2.27 21.33
N SER A 156 -2.91 -1.73 22.55
CA SER A 156 -3.71 -2.31 23.64
C SER A 156 -5.22 -2.33 23.34
N LYS A 157 -5.73 -1.31 22.64
CA LYS A 157 -7.12 -1.27 22.18
C LYS A 157 -7.38 -2.36 21.13
N ILE A 158 -6.47 -2.49 20.14
CA ILE A 158 -6.56 -3.48 19.06
C ILE A 158 -6.44 -4.90 19.59
N ALA A 159 -5.49 -5.19 20.48
CA ALA A 159 -5.36 -6.49 21.12
C ALA A 159 -6.67 -6.96 21.77
N ARG A 160 -7.36 -6.06 22.48
CA ARG A 160 -8.68 -6.34 23.08
C ARG A 160 -9.77 -6.55 22.03
N ALA A 161 -9.73 -5.81 20.92
CA ALA A 161 -10.69 -5.95 19.85
C ALA A 161 -10.52 -7.30 19.11
N MET A 162 -9.28 -7.70 18.81
CA MET A 162 -8.95 -8.98 18.16
C MET A 162 -9.26 -10.21 19.02
N GLN A 163 -9.35 -10.07 20.35
CA GLN A 163 -9.83 -11.15 21.22
C GLN A 163 -11.35 -11.38 21.13
N LYS A 164 -12.10 -10.35 20.72
CA LYS A 164 -13.57 -10.40 20.65
C LYS A 164 -14.11 -10.58 19.24
N ASN A 165 -13.38 -10.13 18.24
CA ASN A 165 -13.80 -10.10 16.84
C ASN A 165 -12.67 -10.60 15.94
N ASP A 166 -13.01 -11.26 14.85
CA ASP A 166 -12.06 -11.76 13.85
C ASP A 166 -11.46 -10.63 12.98
N ILE A 167 -11.97 -9.39 13.06
CA ILE A 167 -11.53 -8.22 12.29
C ILE A 167 -11.45 -7.01 13.22
N SER A 168 -10.39 -6.23 13.07
CA SER A 168 -10.16 -4.97 13.76
C SER A 168 -10.01 -3.79 12.79
N GLU A 169 -9.82 -2.57 13.32
CA GLU A 169 -9.52 -1.37 12.51
C GLU A 169 -8.15 -1.43 11.81
N VAL A 170 -7.28 -2.37 12.17
CA VAL A 170 -5.93 -2.53 11.61
C VAL A 170 -5.72 -3.88 10.92
N GLY A 171 -6.77 -4.64 10.71
CA GLY A 171 -6.70 -5.89 9.96
C GLY A 171 -7.42 -7.07 10.58
N PRO A 172 -7.30 -8.24 9.93
CA PRO A 172 -7.89 -9.48 10.41
C PRO A 172 -7.08 -10.08 11.55
N ALA A 173 -7.72 -10.80 12.45
CA ALA A 173 -7.03 -11.59 13.47
C ALA A 173 -6.34 -12.84 12.88
N PHE A 174 -6.82 -13.32 11.74
CA PHE A 174 -6.30 -14.51 11.07
C PHE A 174 -6.30 -14.33 9.55
N ILE A 175 -5.22 -14.82 8.92
CA ILE A 175 -5.10 -14.87 7.45
C ILE A 175 -4.99 -16.35 7.04
N GLY A 176 -5.85 -16.80 6.14
CA GLY A 176 -5.83 -18.17 5.63
C GLY A 176 -4.64 -18.42 4.70
N LEU A 177 -4.07 -19.63 4.72
CA LEU A 177 -2.95 -19.99 3.84
C LEU A 177 -3.25 -19.82 2.35
N PRO A 178 -4.47 -20.08 1.83
CA PRO A 178 -4.79 -19.79 0.44
C PRO A 178 -4.62 -18.31 0.08
N ALA A 179 -5.03 -17.38 0.95
CA ALA A 179 -4.85 -15.95 0.72
C ALA A 179 -3.37 -15.54 0.73
N LEU A 180 -2.57 -16.09 1.67
CA LEU A 180 -1.12 -15.86 1.71
C LEU A 180 -0.41 -16.37 0.45
N HIS A 181 -0.82 -17.52 -0.07
CA HIS A 181 -0.27 -18.06 -1.31
C HIS A 181 -0.58 -17.16 -2.51
N GLU A 182 -1.82 -16.72 -2.67
CA GLU A 182 -2.21 -15.81 -3.75
C GLU A 182 -1.51 -14.44 -3.61
N ALA A 183 -1.30 -13.96 -2.39
CA ALA A 183 -0.51 -12.75 -2.12
C ALA A 183 0.95 -12.92 -2.59
N GLY A 184 1.56 -14.08 -2.36
CA GLY A 184 2.89 -14.40 -2.87
C GLY A 184 2.93 -14.42 -4.41
N ARG A 185 1.91 -14.99 -5.07
CA ARG A 185 1.75 -14.97 -6.54
C ARG A 185 1.62 -13.54 -7.07
N LEU A 186 0.77 -12.72 -6.43
CA LEU A 186 0.60 -11.31 -6.78
C LEU A 186 1.92 -10.55 -6.67
N ALA A 187 2.62 -10.67 -5.55
CA ALA A 187 3.92 -10.04 -5.35
C ALA A 187 4.95 -10.48 -6.39
N GLY A 188 5.01 -11.77 -6.71
CA GLY A 188 5.88 -12.31 -7.77
C GLY A 188 5.56 -11.77 -9.15
N SER A 189 4.26 -11.59 -9.48
CA SER A 189 3.81 -10.97 -10.73
C SER A 189 4.20 -9.50 -10.80
N VAL A 190 3.94 -8.72 -9.74
CA VAL A 190 4.24 -7.28 -9.67
C VAL A 190 5.74 -7.03 -9.78
N LYS A 191 6.60 -7.81 -9.10
CA LYS A 191 8.07 -7.68 -9.23
C LYS A 191 8.54 -7.72 -10.68
N LYS A 192 7.96 -8.56 -11.51
CA LYS A 192 8.30 -8.69 -12.94
C LYS A 192 7.79 -7.52 -13.79
N LYS A 193 6.73 -6.86 -13.33
CA LYS A 193 6.01 -5.81 -14.08
C LYS A 193 6.42 -4.38 -13.67
N LEU A 194 7.15 -4.18 -12.56
CA LEU A 194 7.49 -2.86 -12.00
C LEU A 194 8.09 -1.90 -13.03
N LYS A 195 9.01 -2.37 -13.87
CA LYS A 195 9.65 -1.53 -14.91
C LYS A 195 8.65 -0.96 -15.93
N GLY A 196 7.52 -1.63 -16.12
CA GLY A 196 6.44 -1.19 -17.01
C GLY A 196 5.48 -0.19 -16.41
N ILE A 197 5.61 0.15 -15.11
CA ILE A 197 4.74 1.12 -14.44
C ILE A 197 5.37 2.50 -14.57
N GLY A 198 4.86 3.32 -15.49
CA GLY A 198 5.33 4.68 -15.74
C GLY A 198 4.62 5.77 -14.92
N THR A 199 3.59 5.39 -14.15
CA THR A 199 2.79 6.31 -13.34
C THR A 199 3.64 6.98 -12.26
N ASP A 200 3.49 8.31 -12.06
CA ASP A 200 4.14 9.05 -10.98
C ASP A 200 3.86 8.37 -9.64
N CYS A 201 4.91 8.12 -8.85
CA CYS A 201 4.84 7.24 -7.70
C CYS A 201 5.30 7.91 -6.40
N LEU A 202 4.49 7.78 -5.35
CA LEU A 202 4.85 8.07 -3.97
C LEU A 202 4.99 6.76 -3.20
N ILE A 203 6.11 6.57 -2.52
CA ILE A 203 6.34 5.47 -1.59
C ILE A 203 6.45 6.06 -0.19
N ILE A 204 5.65 5.57 0.77
CA ILE A 204 5.80 5.88 2.19
C ILE A 204 5.98 4.57 2.96
N HIS A 205 7.04 4.48 3.75
CA HIS A 205 7.39 3.23 4.44
C HIS A 205 8.05 3.50 5.79
N ALA A 206 7.72 2.73 6.82
CA ALA A 206 8.36 2.84 8.12
C ALA A 206 9.74 2.16 8.11
N ILE A 207 10.73 2.77 8.78
CA ILE A 207 12.07 2.20 8.90
C ILE A 207 12.04 0.91 9.73
N ASP A 208 11.23 0.90 10.79
CA ASP A 208 11.08 -0.22 11.72
C ASP A 208 9.85 -1.09 11.41
N ASP A 209 9.46 -1.22 10.14
CA ASP A 209 8.33 -2.05 9.73
C ASP A 209 8.58 -3.53 10.11
N GLU A 210 7.73 -4.08 10.97
CA GLU A 210 7.86 -5.42 11.53
C GLU A 210 7.34 -6.53 10.60
N THR A 211 6.55 -6.16 9.58
CA THR A 211 5.92 -7.10 8.64
C THR A 211 6.64 -7.14 7.29
N SER A 212 6.97 -5.95 6.75
CA SER A 212 7.56 -5.76 5.43
C SER A 212 8.78 -4.83 5.55
N SER A 213 9.99 -5.39 5.47
CA SER A 213 11.19 -4.60 5.69
C SER A 213 11.34 -3.44 4.69
N PRO A 214 12.09 -2.38 5.03
CA PRO A 214 12.42 -1.27 4.11
C PRO A 214 13.02 -1.70 2.77
N HIS A 215 13.51 -2.95 2.67
CA HIS A 215 14.01 -3.51 1.41
C HIS A 215 12.92 -3.53 0.34
N ASN A 216 11.66 -3.78 0.70
CA ASN A 216 10.53 -3.78 -0.23
C ASN A 216 10.37 -2.42 -0.92
N ALA A 217 10.34 -1.34 -0.14
CA ALA A 217 10.24 0.02 -0.66
C ALA A 217 11.46 0.41 -1.51
N ARG A 218 12.68 0.06 -1.07
CA ARG A 218 13.91 0.31 -1.83
C ARG A 218 13.92 -0.45 -3.15
N PHE A 219 13.51 -1.72 -3.15
CA PHE A 219 13.43 -2.52 -4.37
C PHE A 219 12.45 -1.89 -5.37
N VAL A 220 11.26 -1.47 -4.93
CA VAL A 220 10.32 -0.74 -5.80
C VAL A 220 10.94 0.55 -6.31
N GLY A 221 11.50 1.37 -5.42
CA GLY A 221 12.07 2.67 -5.76
C GLY A 221 13.22 2.61 -6.76
N THR A 222 13.96 1.50 -6.81
CA THR A 222 15.06 1.29 -7.77
C THR A 222 14.62 0.59 -9.06
N THR A 223 13.40 0.02 -9.09
CA THR A 223 12.96 -0.85 -10.19
C THR A 223 11.80 -0.28 -10.99
N ILE A 224 10.92 0.50 -10.35
CA ILE A 224 9.72 1.07 -10.99
C ILE A 224 10.10 2.00 -12.15
N GLY A 225 9.30 1.97 -13.22
CA GLY A 225 9.51 2.81 -14.42
C GLY A 225 8.99 4.23 -14.30
N ALA A 226 8.54 4.67 -13.12
CA ALA A 226 7.98 5.99 -12.87
C ALA A 226 8.97 7.12 -13.22
N SER A 227 8.50 8.14 -13.96
CA SER A 227 9.31 9.31 -14.32
C SER A 227 9.51 10.25 -13.13
N PHE A 228 8.54 10.33 -12.24
CA PHE A 228 8.62 11.04 -10.97
C PHE A 228 8.38 10.09 -9.81
N LEU A 229 9.35 10.00 -8.91
CA LEU A 229 9.33 9.14 -7.74
C LEU A 229 9.71 9.93 -6.49
N ARG A 230 8.86 9.86 -5.47
CA ARG A 230 9.16 10.36 -4.12
C ARG A 230 9.12 9.19 -3.14
N THR A 231 10.11 9.10 -2.25
CA THR A 231 10.12 8.13 -1.15
C THR A 231 10.24 8.86 0.18
N ILE A 232 9.35 8.54 1.11
CA ILE A 232 9.31 9.09 2.47
C ILE A 232 9.49 7.95 3.46
N TRP A 233 10.42 8.14 4.39
CA TRP A 233 10.70 7.21 5.48
C TRP A 233 10.12 7.74 6.78
N LEU A 234 9.40 6.87 7.50
CA LEU A 234 8.82 7.17 8.81
C LEU A 234 9.65 6.50 9.90
N ASP A 235 9.90 7.21 11.00
CA ASP A 235 10.75 6.77 12.10
C ASP A 235 9.98 6.42 13.36
N ASP A 236 8.75 6.93 13.50
CA ASP A 236 7.88 6.70 14.67
C ASP A 236 6.60 5.91 14.34
N SER A 237 6.69 5.00 13.37
CA SER A 237 5.60 4.12 12.97
C SER A 237 6.11 2.71 12.69
N TYR A 238 5.20 1.72 12.76
CA TYR A 238 5.40 0.37 12.25
C TYR A 238 4.61 0.19 10.95
N HIS A 239 4.20 -1.05 10.62
CA HIS A 239 3.58 -1.39 9.33
C HIS A 239 2.30 -0.62 9.01
N MET A 240 1.43 -0.41 10.01
CA MET A 240 0.11 0.22 9.83
C MET A 240 0.18 1.75 9.85
N ILE A 241 0.99 2.34 8.96
CA ILE A 241 1.30 3.78 8.93
C ILE A 241 0.09 4.70 8.76
N THR A 242 -1.04 4.18 8.27
CA THR A 242 -2.31 4.92 8.14
C THR A 242 -3.07 5.08 9.46
N SER A 243 -2.64 4.36 10.50
CA SER A 243 -3.30 4.34 11.82
C SER A 243 -2.34 4.64 12.97
N ASP A 244 -1.02 4.57 12.75
CA ASP A 244 0.01 4.73 13.75
C ASP A 244 0.34 6.21 14.04
N ASN A 245 1.42 6.47 14.75
CA ASN A 245 1.81 7.78 15.28
C ASN A 245 1.94 8.87 14.21
N GLU A 246 2.41 8.53 13.01
CA GLU A 246 2.66 9.50 11.92
C GLU A 246 1.54 9.53 10.85
N ARG A 247 0.35 9.01 11.13
CA ARG A 247 -0.77 8.93 10.16
C ARG A 247 -1.18 10.29 9.57
N GLU A 248 -1.05 11.39 10.35
CA GLU A 248 -1.33 12.74 9.84
C GLU A 248 -0.27 13.19 8.83
N VAL A 249 1.00 12.82 9.06
CA VAL A 249 2.09 13.06 8.10
C VAL A 249 1.83 12.28 6.81
N VAL A 250 1.48 11.00 6.92
CA VAL A 250 1.14 10.14 5.77
C VAL A 250 0.02 10.76 4.95
N ALA A 251 -1.08 11.16 5.59
CA ALA A 251 -2.24 11.73 4.90
C ALA A 251 -1.91 13.05 4.20
N ARG A 252 -1.15 13.95 4.86
CA ARG A 252 -0.71 15.22 4.29
C ARG A 252 0.20 15.01 3.07
N GLU A 253 1.18 14.13 3.15
CA GLU A 253 2.09 13.84 2.04
C GLU A 253 1.35 13.18 0.86
N CYS A 254 0.37 12.33 1.12
CA CYS A 254 -0.52 11.78 0.08
C CYS A 254 -1.29 12.90 -0.63
N ALA A 255 -1.95 13.81 0.12
CA ALA A 255 -2.72 14.91 -0.44
C ALA A 255 -1.83 15.87 -1.26
N LEU A 256 -0.64 16.20 -0.75
CA LEU A 256 0.32 17.05 -1.45
C LEU A 256 0.75 16.41 -2.78
N PHE A 257 1.15 15.15 -2.77
CA PHE A 257 1.58 14.43 -3.97
C PHE A 257 0.47 14.35 -5.03
N LEU A 258 -0.78 14.08 -4.60
CA LEU A 258 -1.95 14.06 -5.49
C LEU A 258 -2.19 15.41 -6.17
N ARG A 259 -2.07 16.51 -5.44
CA ARG A 259 -2.19 17.88 -6.00
C ARG A 259 -1.07 18.19 -6.99
N GLU A 260 0.17 17.91 -6.62
CA GLU A 260 1.35 18.11 -7.48
C GLU A 260 1.24 17.31 -8.77
N SER A 261 0.74 16.06 -8.68
CA SER A 261 0.57 15.20 -9.85
C SER A 261 -0.37 15.82 -10.90
N VAL A 262 -1.45 16.51 -10.51
CA VAL A 262 -2.36 17.21 -11.43
C VAL A 262 -1.75 18.51 -11.93
N ALA A 263 -1.07 19.29 -11.06
CA ALA A 263 -0.45 20.55 -11.44
C ALA A 263 0.68 20.34 -12.48
N ALA A 264 1.42 19.24 -12.41
CA ALA A 264 2.46 18.89 -13.37
C ALA A 264 1.94 18.69 -14.81
N THR A 265 0.67 18.30 -14.99
CA THR A 265 0.06 18.21 -16.33
C THR A 265 -0.31 19.57 -16.92
N VAL A 266 -0.48 20.58 -16.08
CA VAL A 266 -0.78 21.95 -16.54
C VAL A 266 0.50 22.71 -16.89
N SER A 267 1.63 22.35 -16.28
CA SER A 267 2.95 22.93 -16.51
C SER A 267 3.85 21.93 -17.20
N SER A 268 3.96 22.02 -18.52
CA SER A 268 4.91 21.21 -19.32
C SER A 268 6.39 21.56 -19.09
N HIS A 269 6.70 22.32 -18.04
CA HIS A 269 8.04 22.65 -17.58
C HIS A 269 8.28 21.99 -16.23
N ASN A 270 8.92 20.83 -16.27
CA ASN A 270 9.53 20.26 -15.07
C ASN A 270 10.82 21.06 -14.80
N PRO A 271 10.86 22.00 -13.84
CA PRO A 271 12.10 22.68 -13.53
C PRO A 271 13.07 21.61 -13.03
N ALA A 272 14.25 21.55 -13.63
CA ALA A 272 15.31 20.67 -13.15
C ALA A 272 15.43 20.83 -11.62
N PRO A 273 15.53 19.72 -10.86
CA PRO A 273 15.54 19.80 -9.41
C PRO A 273 16.61 20.80 -8.95
N VAL A 274 16.20 21.84 -8.22
CA VAL A 274 17.12 22.85 -7.69
C VAL A 274 17.93 22.17 -6.57
N VAL A 275 18.99 21.50 -6.97
CA VAL A 275 19.95 20.91 -6.05
C VAL A 275 20.85 22.04 -5.55
N SER A 276 20.79 22.35 -4.26
CA SER A 276 21.72 23.32 -3.68
C SER A 276 23.17 22.91 -3.97
N ARG A 277 24.06 23.88 -4.16
CA ARG A 277 25.50 23.62 -4.41
C ARG A 277 26.11 22.73 -3.32
N ALA A 278 25.66 22.88 -2.07
CA ALA A 278 26.09 22.06 -0.93
C ALA A 278 25.65 20.60 -1.07
N LEU A 279 24.39 20.36 -1.43
CA LEU A 279 23.86 19.01 -1.65
C LEU A 279 24.53 18.35 -2.87
N ALA A 280 24.72 19.07 -3.96
CA ALA A 280 25.42 18.55 -5.15
C ALA A 280 26.88 18.16 -4.85
N ARG A 281 27.57 18.92 -3.97
CA ARG A 281 28.92 18.57 -3.49
C ARG A 281 28.88 17.29 -2.65
N ARG A 282 27.91 17.16 -1.73
CA ARG A 282 27.74 16.00 -0.84
C ARG A 282 27.43 14.73 -1.63
N LEU A 283 26.54 14.80 -2.60
CA LEU A 283 26.19 13.66 -3.47
C LEU A 283 27.40 13.21 -4.30
N ARG A 284 28.23 14.11 -4.82
CA ARG A 284 29.48 13.77 -5.52
C ARG A 284 30.50 13.07 -4.58
N GLN A 285 30.64 13.54 -3.35
CA GLN A 285 31.51 12.90 -2.36
C GLN A 285 31.06 11.47 -2.05
N LEU A 286 29.76 11.26 -1.84
CA LEU A 286 29.18 9.92 -1.59
C LEU A 286 29.35 8.98 -2.79
N ALA A 287 29.15 9.47 -4.02
CA ALA A 287 29.36 8.67 -5.23
C ALA A 287 30.85 8.27 -5.43
N THR A 288 31.78 9.09 -4.96
CA THR A 288 33.24 8.78 -5.04
C THR A 288 33.66 7.73 -4.01
N VAL A 289 33.01 7.70 -2.83
CA VAL A 289 33.24 6.69 -1.80
C VAL A 289 32.66 5.34 -2.24
N ALA A 290 31.46 5.32 -2.84
CA ALA A 290 30.83 4.08 -3.33
C ALA A 290 31.57 3.41 -4.50
N ARG A 291 32.46 4.10 -5.20
CA ARG A 291 33.31 3.52 -6.26
C ARG A 291 34.63 2.93 -5.76
N LYS A 292 34.94 3.11 -4.48
CA LYS A 292 36.20 2.63 -3.87
C LYS A 292 36.01 1.41 -2.95
N VAL A 293 34.78 0.91 -2.84
CA VAL A 293 34.39 -0.34 -2.19
C VAL A 293 33.88 -1.31 -3.26
#